data_84dfbf80e37aaa9b10b0cddccc8a339f
#
_entry.id   84dfbf80e37aaa9b10b0cddccc8a339f
#
_cell.length_a   1.000
_cell.length_b   1.000
_cell.length_c   1.000
_cell.angle_alpha   90.00
_cell.angle_beta   90.00
_cell.angle_gamma   90.00
#
_symmetry.space_group_name_H-M   'P 1'
#
loop_
_entity.id
_entity.type
_entity.pdbx_description
1 polymer ?
#
loop_
_entity_poly.entity_id
_entity_poly.type
_entity_poly.pdbx_seq_one_letter_code
_entity_poly.pdbx_strand_id
1 'polypeptide(L)'
;MLGSSLLNKNYPAVVFHVTKHQIKSFSEATGQTGPLYSNENISKKKGRPSLLAPLTFLTVIDHKQKKPYQYIIDLGMDLGRILHAGQKYKYHHPIYSGDVITKRGKISNIYEKNNGDLQFVEFKSYYTNQRDIMVAESLAIIAYRNNI
;
A
#
# COMPACT_ATOMS: atom_id res chain seq x y z
N MET A 1 6.82 -5.78 -24.94
CA MET A 1 6.63 -5.55 -23.48
C MET A 1 6.20 -4.12 -23.26
N LEU A 2 5.02 -3.91 -22.74
CA LEU A 2 4.53 -2.57 -22.43
C LEU A 2 5.37 -1.92 -21.35
N GLY A 3 5.70 -0.65 -21.53
CA GLY A 3 6.23 0.19 -20.43
C GLY A 3 7.64 -0.08 -19.93
N SER A 4 8.50 -0.77 -20.68
CA SER A 4 9.89 -1.00 -20.25
C SER A 4 10.65 0.33 -19.95
N SER A 5 10.29 1.43 -20.62
CA SER A 5 10.82 2.75 -20.35
C SER A 5 10.44 3.33 -18.99
N LEU A 6 9.41 2.78 -18.34
CA LEU A 6 8.92 3.22 -17.03
C LEU A 6 9.52 2.43 -15.87
N LEU A 7 10.37 1.44 -16.15
CA LEU A 7 11.08 0.70 -15.10
C LEU A 7 11.90 1.68 -14.24
N ASN A 8 11.78 1.53 -12.92
CA ASN A 8 12.34 2.43 -11.91
C ASN A 8 11.79 3.86 -11.89
N LYS A 9 10.75 4.17 -12.66
CA LYS A 9 10.05 5.46 -12.52
C LYS A 9 9.50 5.62 -11.13
N ASN A 10 9.89 6.71 -10.46
CA ASN A 10 9.34 7.10 -9.18
C ASN A 10 8.03 7.88 -9.36
N TYR A 11 7.09 7.65 -8.49
CA TYR A 11 5.82 8.37 -8.44
C TYR A 11 5.83 9.41 -7.31
N PRO A 12 5.03 10.48 -7.41
CA PRO A 12 4.97 11.51 -6.38
C PRO A 12 4.68 10.93 -5.00
N ALA A 13 5.32 11.48 -3.98
CA ALA A 13 5.09 11.08 -2.60
C ALA A 13 3.66 11.44 -2.18
N VAL A 14 3.06 10.58 -1.36
CA VAL A 14 1.75 10.79 -0.76
C VAL A 14 1.92 10.93 0.73
N VAL A 15 1.39 12.00 1.31
CA VAL A 15 1.37 12.22 2.76
C VAL A 15 0.00 11.87 3.30
N PHE A 16 -0.05 11.03 4.33
CA PHE A 16 -1.27 10.51 4.92
C PHE A 16 -1.25 10.69 6.45
N HIS A 17 -2.27 11.37 6.99
CA HIS A 17 -2.45 11.54 8.42
C HIS A 17 -3.32 10.42 8.97
N VAL A 18 -2.77 9.61 9.86
CA VAL A 18 -3.46 8.46 10.46
C VAL A 18 -4.34 8.94 11.61
N THR A 19 -5.65 8.79 11.48
CA THR A 19 -6.62 9.20 12.50
C THR A 19 -7.18 8.00 13.28
N LYS A 20 -7.63 8.25 14.51
CA LYS A 20 -8.34 7.26 15.35
C LYS A 20 -9.58 6.71 14.64
N HIS A 21 -10.33 7.59 13.99
CA HIS A 21 -11.54 7.22 13.27
C HIS A 21 -11.26 6.24 12.14
N GLN A 22 -10.22 6.50 11.34
CA GLN A 22 -9.81 5.61 10.24
C GLN A 22 -9.39 4.24 10.75
N ILE A 23 -8.60 4.17 11.83
CA ILE A 23 -8.19 2.90 12.43
C ILE A 23 -9.41 2.11 12.92
N LYS A 24 -10.33 2.75 13.66
CA LYS A 24 -11.54 2.10 14.17
C LYS A 24 -12.41 1.59 13.03
N SER A 25 -12.73 2.43 12.05
CA SER A 25 -13.57 2.06 10.90
C SER A 25 -12.97 0.90 10.10
N PHE A 26 -11.66 0.93 9.86
CA PHE A 26 -10.97 -0.15 9.15
C PHE A 26 -10.95 -1.44 9.98
N SER A 27 -10.71 -1.34 11.28
CA SER A 27 -10.70 -2.50 12.19
C SER A 27 -12.06 -3.18 12.26
N GLU A 28 -13.13 -2.40 12.36
CA GLU A 28 -14.51 -2.91 12.33
C GLU A 28 -14.82 -3.59 11.00
N ALA A 29 -14.50 -2.93 9.87
CA ALA A 29 -14.76 -3.45 8.54
C ALA A 29 -13.99 -4.75 8.22
N THR A 30 -12.85 -4.95 8.85
CA THR A 30 -11.98 -6.12 8.63
C THR A 30 -12.05 -7.17 9.74
N GLY A 31 -12.96 -6.98 10.72
CA GLY A 31 -13.15 -7.94 11.83
C GLY A 31 -12.01 -7.95 12.85
N GLN A 32 -11.22 -6.88 12.95
CA GLN A 32 -10.15 -6.72 13.95
C GLN A 32 -10.75 -6.23 15.27
N THR A 33 -11.10 -7.17 16.16
CA THR A 33 -11.80 -6.88 17.42
C THR A 33 -10.89 -6.58 18.61
N GLY A 34 -9.57 -6.63 18.43
CA GLY A 34 -8.60 -6.41 19.51
C GLY A 34 -8.68 -4.99 20.10
N PRO A 35 -8.56 -4.85 21.44
CA PRO A 35 -8.72 -3.57 22.10
C PRO A 35 -7.63 -2.55 21.77
N LEU A 36 -6.47 -2.99 21.27
CA LEU A 36 -5.40 -2.09 20.83
C LEU A 36 -5.80 -1.25 19.62
N TYR A 37 -6.76 -1.71 18.81
CA TYR A 37 -7.26 -1.03 17.61
C TYR A 37 -8.47 -0.13 17.89
N SER A 38 -9.16 -0.33 19.02
CA SER A 38 -10.46 0.30 19.28
C SER A 38 -10.49 1.15 20.56
N ASN A 39 -9.69 0.82 21.57
CA ASN A 39 -9.70 1.49 22.88
C ASN A 39 -8.33 2.10 23.20
N GLU A 40 -8.27 3.43 23.11
CA GLU A 40 -7.01 4.16 23.33
C GLU A 40 -6.49 4.02 24.76
N ASN A 41 -7.38 3.99 25.77
CA ASN A 41 -6.96 3.86 27.16
C ASN A 41 -6.31 2.49 27.41
N ILE A 42 -6.87 1.42 26.84
CA ILE A 42 -6.27 0.09 26.93
C ILE A 42 -4.94 0.06 26.17
N SER A 43 -4.88 0.65 24.98
CA SER A 43 -3.66 0.72 24.19
C SER A 43 -2.54 1.43 24.97
N LYS A 44 -2.85 2.56 25.60
CA LYS A 44 -1.89 3.31 26.44
C LYS A 44 -1.45 2.53 27.68
N LYS A 45 -2.38 1.83 28.36
CA LYS A 45 -2.06 0.94 29.50
C LYS A 45 -1.11 -0.21 29.10
N LYS A 46 -1.15 -0.62 27.82
CA LYS A 46 -0.25 -1.62 27.24
C LYS A 46 1.08 -1.01 26.72
N GLY A 47 1.39 0.25 27.08
CA GLY A 47 2.64 0.91 26.70
C GLY A 47 2.68 1.45 25.27
N ARG A 48 1.52 1.60 24.62
CA ARG A 48 1.44 2.15 23.26
C ARG A 48 1.13 3.65 23.34
N PRO A 49 1.61 4.47 22.34
CA PRO A 49 1.36 5.90 22.36
C PRO A 49 -0.10 6.26 22.06
N SER A 50 -0.82 5.43 21.28
CA SER A 50 -2.21 5.65 20.86
C SER A 50 -2.79 4.35 20.30
N LEU A 51 -3.91 4.42 19.52
CA LEU A 51 -4.47 3.26 18.84
C LEU A 51 -3.46 2.69 17.83
N LEU A 52 -3.30 1.39 17.85
CA LEU A 52 -2.48 0.66 16.89
C LEU A 52 -3.25 0.50 15.56
N ALA A 53 -2.62 0.79 14.44
CA ALA A 53 -3.16 0.46 13.14
C ALA A 53 -3.01 -1.06 12.87
N PRO A 54 -4.05 -1.74 12.38
CA PRO A 54 -3.92 -3.12 11.90
C PRO A 54 -2.88 -3.24 10.79
N LEU A 55 -2.23 -4.40 10.65
CA LEU A 55 -1.14 -4.57 9.70
C LEU A 55 -1.53 -4.22 8.26
N THR A 56 -2.73 -4.61 7.83
CA THR A 56 -3.22 -4.32 6.48
C THR A 56 -3.78 -2.90 6.30
N PHE A 57 -3.71 -2.05 7.32
CA PHE A 57 -4.11 -0.63 7.24
C PHE A 57 -3.34 0.14 6.15
N LEU A 58 -2.18 -0.34 5.74
CA LEU A 58 -1.42 0.23 4.61
C LEU A 58 -2.27 0.33 3.32
N THR A 59 -3.23 -0.57 3.12
CA THR A 59 -4.15 -0.50 1.97
C THR A 59 -5.01 0.76 1.98
N VAL A 60 -5.34 1.30 3.15
CA VAL A 60 -6.06 2.57 3.27
C VAL A 60 -5.21 3.71 2.71
N ILE A 61 -3.91 3.73 3.06
CA ILE A 61 -2.95 4.73 2.57
C ILE A 61 -2.81 4.61 1.04
N ASP A 62 -2.75 3.38 0.52
CA ASP A 62 -2.61 3.13 -0.91
C ASP A 62 -3.80 3.66 -1.72
N HIS A 63 -5.02 3.53 -1.21
CA HIS A 63 -6.24 3.87 -1.93
C HIS A 63 -6.76 5.29 -1.67
N LYS A 64 -6.33 5.96 -0.60
CA LYS A 64 -6.75 7.33 -0.26
C LYS A 64 -6.01 8.43 -1.04
N GLN A 65 -5.10 8.08 -1.93
CA GLN A 65 -4.43 9.03 -2.81
C GLN A 65 -5.31 9.43 -4.01
N LYS A 66 -5.06 10.60 -4.60
CA LYS A 66 -5.86 11.11 -5.72
C LYS A 66 -5.84 10.21 -6.96
N LYS A 67 -4.70 9.55 -7.23
CA LYS A 67 -4.49 8.71 -8.41
C LYS A 67 -3.76 7.41 -8.04
N PRO A 68 -4.43 6.48 -7.35
CA PRO A 68 -3.80 5.28 -6.81
C PRO A 68 -3.23 4.34 -7.88
N TYR A 69 -3.76 4.40 -9.10
CA TYR A 69 -3.38 3.53 -10.21
C TYR A 69 -2.69 4.27 -11.36
N GLN A 70 -2.09 5.44 -11.09
CA GLN A 70 -1.45 6.25 -12.15
C GLN A 70 -0.40 5.44 -12.93
N TYR A 71 0.35 4.57 -12.26
CA TYR A 71 1.36 3.74 -12.91
C TYR A 71 0.76 2.76 -13.93
N ILE A 72 -0.46 2.25 -13.70
CA ILE A 72 -1.18 1.37 -14.63
C ILE A 72 -1.59 2.16 -15.87
N ILE A 73 -2.10 3.38 -15.67
CA ILE A 73 -2.48 4.28 -16.75
C ILE A 73 -1.26 4.68 -17.59
N ASP A 74 -0.16 5.03 -16.93
CA ASP A 74 1.10 5.39 -17.59
C ASP A 74 1.68 4.24 -18.44
N LEU A 75 1.45 3.00 -18.00
CA LEU A 75 1.82 1.80 -18.75
C LEU A 75 0.90 1.51 -19.95
N GLY A 76 -0.18 2.28 -20.12
CA GLY A 76 -1.17 2.06 -21.17
C GLY A 76 -2.02 0.82 -20.99
N MET A 77 -2.13 0.33 -19.74
CA MET A 77 -2.92 -0.86 -19.41
C MET A 77 -4.41 -0.51 -19.27
N ASP A 78 -5.27 -1.31 -19.90
CA ASP A 78 -6.72 -1.24 -19.71
C ASP A 78 -7.08 -1.84 -18.34
N LEU A 79 -7.75 -1.06 -17.49
CA LEU A 79 -8.17 -1.48 -16.16
C LEU A 79 -9.13 -2.70 -16.18
N GLY A 80 -9.89 -2.87 -17.26
CA GLY A 80 -10.75 -4.04 -17.43
C GLY A 80 -10.00 -5.35 -17.68
N ARG A 81 -8.70 -5.29 -17.92
CA ARG A 81 -7.83 -6.42 -18.29
C ARG A 81 -6.76 -6.72 -17.25
N ILE A 82 -6.81 -6.05 -16.09
CA ILE A 82 -5.87 -6.27 -15.00
C ILE A 82 -6.45 -7.17 -13.92
N LEU A 83 -5.56 -7.88 -13.24
CA LEU A 83 -5.87 -8.63 -12.03
C LEU A 83 -4.80 -8.28 -10.98
N HIS A 84 -5.22 -8.01 -9.75
CA HIS A 84 -4.32 -7.92 -8.62
C HIS A 84 -3.86 -9.34 -8.26
N ALA A 85 -2.69 -9.71 -8.74
CA ALA A 85 -2.17 -11.08 -8.68
C ALA A 85 -1.43 -11.40 -7.38
N GLY A 86 -1.00 -10.38 -6.64
CA GLY A 86 -0.31 -10.59 -5.37
C GLY A 86 -0.02 -9.31 -4.61
N GLN A 87 0.10 -9.49 -3.30
CA GLN A 87 0.48 -8.42 -2.38
C GLN A 87 1.43 -8.97 -1.33
N LYS A 88 2.55 -8.29 -1.12
CA LYS A 88 3.51 -8.60 -0.05
C LYS A 88 3.72 -7.37 0.82
N TYR A 89 3.83 -7.58 2.13
CA TYR A 89 4.19 -6.55 3.11
C TYR A 89 5.40 -6.98 3.91
N LYS A 90 6.25 -6.02 4.22
CA LYS A 90 7.34 -6.16 5.20
C LYS A 90 7.20 -5.04 6.22
N TYR A 91 7.02 -5.41 7.48
CA TYR A 91 6.81 -4.48 8.57
C TYR A 91 8.10 -4.29 9.36
N HIS A 92 8.42 -3.04 9.69
CA HIS A 92 9.61 -2.66 10.46
C HIS A 92 9.23 -2.04 11.79
N HIS A 93 8.19 -1.19 11.79
CA HIS A 93 7.68 -0.51 12.99
C HIS A 93 6.15 -0.42 12.95
N PRO A 94 5.50 -0.45 14.13
CA PRO A 94 4.06 -0.24 14.20
C PRO A 94 3.68 1.19 13.80
N ILE A 95 2.45 1.33 13.28
CA ILE A 95 1.82 2.60 12.95
C ILE A 95 0.74 2.87 14.00
N TYR A 96 0.66 4.11 14.48
CA TYR A 96 -0.32 4.55 15.47
C TYR A 96 -1.15 5.71 14.96
N SER A 97 -2.32 5.91 15.56
CA SER A 97 -3.07 7.16 15.32
C SER A 97 -2.23 8.35 15.75
N GLY A 98 -2.28 9.40 14.93
CA GLY A 98 -1.42 10.59 15.09
C GLY A 98 -0.15 10.54 14.24
N ASP A 99 0.24 9.39 13.71
CA ASP A 99 1.36 9.31 12.78
C ASP A 99 1.04 10.00 11.44
N VAL A 100 2.07 10.58 10.85
CA VAL A 100 2.03 11.12 9.48
C VAL A 100 2.90 10.23 8.61
N ILE A 101 2.27 9.46 7.73
CA ILE A 101 2.95 8.49 6.88
C ILE A 101 3.19 9.10 5.50
N THR A 102 4.44 9.09 5.06
CA THR A 102 4.81 9.43 3.68
C THR A 102 5.05 8.14 2.91
N LYS A 103 4.24 7.91 1.88
CA LYS A 103 4.42 6.80 0.95
C LYS A 103 5.15 7.29 -0.30
N ARG A 104 6.17 6.55 -0.72
CA ARG A 104 6.84 6.67 -2.01
C ARG A 104 6.78 5.33 -2.73
N GLY A 105 6.60 5.36 -4.05
CA GLY A 105 6.50 4.13 -4.82
C GLY A 105 7.14 4.24 -6.20
N LYS A 106 7.52 3.08 -6.73
CA LYS A 106 8.08 2.96 -8.09
C LYS A 106 7.71 1.64 -8.73
N ILE A 107 7.74 1.61 -10.06
CA ILE A 107 7.73 0.36 -10.81
C ILE A 107 9.08 -0.31 -10.61
N SER A 108 9.11 -1.45 -9.93
CA SER A 108 10.33 -2.17 -9.58
C SER A 108 10.68 -3.29 -10.55
N ASN A 109 9.68 -3.84 -11.24
CA ASN A 109 9.88 -4.91 -12.20
C ASN A 109 8.74 -4.98 -13.21
N ILE A 110 9.05 -5.41 -14.43
CA ILE A 110 8.07 -5.72 -15.49
C ILE A 110 8.58 -6.99 -16.18
N TYR A 111 7.74 -8.01 -16.27
CA TYR A 111 8.10 -9.27 -16.91
C TYR A 111 6.89 -9.93 -17.58
N GLU A 112 7.16 -10.87 -18.48
CA GLU A 112 6.14 -11.59 -19.23
C GLU A 112 6.17 -13.08 -18.91
N LYS A 113 5.00 -13.72 -19.05
CA LYS A 113 4.82 -15.16 -18.99
C LYS A 113 3.93 -15.62 -20.15
N ASN A 114 3.91 -16.92 -20.41
CA ASN A 114 3.10 -17.56 -21.45
C ASN A 114 3.30 -16.91 -22.83
N ASN A 115 4.57 -16.81 -23.26
CA ASN A 115 4.94 -16.25 -24.57
C ASN A 115 4.36 -14.84 -24.83
N GLY A 116 4.26 -13.99 -23.77
CA GLY A 116 3.76 -12.64 -23.87
C GLY A 116 2.25 -12.47 -23.66
N ASP A 117 1.48 -13.54 -23.46
CA ASP A 117 0.04 -13.45 -23.19
C ASP A 117 -0.27 -12.74 -21.85
N LEU A 118 0.59 -12.93 -20.88
CA LEU A 118 0.50 -12.32 -19.56
C LEU A 118 1.72 -11.44 -19.30
N GLN A 119 1.47 -10.20 -18.96
CA GLN A 119 2.46 -9.26 -18.48
C GLN A 119 2.25 -8.99 -17.00
N PHE A 120 3.33 -8.95 -16.23
CA PHE A 120 3.32 -8.65 -14.81
C PHE A 120 4.06 -7.35 -14.53
N VAL A 121 3.49 -6.56 -13.64
CA VAL A 121 4.09 -5.32 -13.14
C VAL A 121 4.17 -5.40 -11.64
N GLU A 122 5.36 -5.15 -11.11
CA GLU A 122 5.61 -5.06 -9.67
C GLU A 122 5.79 -3.59 -9.28
N PHE A 123 4.92 -3.12 -8.40
CA PHE A 123 4.98 -1.77 -7.84
C PHE A 123 5.43 -1.86 -6.40
N LYS A 124 6.61 -1.32 -6.11
CA LYS A 124 7.20 -1.31 -4.78
C LYS A 124 6.93 0.01 -4.08
N SER A 125 6.43 -0.04 -2.85
CA SER A 125 6.16 1.13 -2.02
C SER A 125 6.96 1.09 -0.72
N TYR A 126 7.31 2.28 -0.24
CA TYR A 126 8.04 2.52 0.99
C TYR A 126 7.25 3.52 1.84
N TYR A 127 7.07 3.20 3.12
CA TYR A 127 6.29 4.01 4.06
C TYR A 127 7.20 4.46 5.20
N THR A 128 7.32 5.78 5.37
CA THR A 128 8.07 6.38 6.46
C THR A 128 7.15 7.23 7.34
N ASN A 129 7.42 7.29 8.64
CA ASN A 129 6.67 8.15 9.53
C ASN A 129 7.25 9.59 9.56
N GLN A 130 6.67 10.46 10.39
CA GLN A 130 7.11 11.86 10.56
C GLN A 130 8.53 12.03 11.11
N ARG A 131 9.17 10.97 11.55
CA ARG A 131 10.57 10.95 12.01
C ARG A 131 11.53 10.33 10.99
N ASP A 132 11.08 10.18 9.73
CA ASP A 132 11.79 9.51 8.64
C ASP A 132 12.18 8.04 8.94
N ILE A 133 11.46 7.41 9.87
CA ILE A 133 11.66 5.99 10.18
C ILE A 133 10.84 5.16 9.20
N MET A 134 11.49 4.20 8.53
CA MET A 134 10.82 3.22 7.68
C MET A 134 9.91 2.34 8.54
N VAL A 135 8.58 2.45 8.34
CA VAL A 135 7.60 1.64 9.07
C VAL A 135 7.21 0.39 8.32
N ALA A 136 7.16 0.44 7.00
CA ALA A 136 6.84 -0.73 6.17
C ALA A 136 7.33 -0.56 4.73
N GLU A 137 7.34 -1.70 4.01
CA GLU A 137 7.45 -1.80 2.56
C GLU A 137 6.31 -2.66 2.04
N SER A 138 5.88 -2.41 0.80
CA SER A 138 4.94 -3.28 0.12
C SER A 138 5.35 -3.55 -1.32
N LEU A 139 4.87 -4.67 -1.86
CA LEU A 139 5.02 -5.04 -3.25
C LEU A 139 3.65 -5.49 -3.78
N ALA A 140 3.06 -4.67 -4.65
CA ALA A 140 1.85 -5.03 -5.38
C ALA A 140 2.25 -5.67 -6.72
N ILE A 141 1.62 -6.78 -7.06
CA ILE A 141 1.84 -7.50 -8.32
C ILE A 141 0.55 -7.46 -9.11
N ILE A 142 0.60 -6.80 -10.26
CA ILE A 142 -0.52 -6.70 -11.20
C ILE A 142 -0.23 -7.61 -12.38
N ALA A 143 -1.19 -8.45 -12.73
CA ALA A 143 -1.18 -9.21 -13.96
C ALA A 143 -2.05 -8.51 -15.02
N TYR A 144 -1.56 -8.40 -16.23
CA TYR A 144 -2.24 -7.84 -17.39
C TYR A 144 -2.31 -8.87 -18.51
N ARG A 145 -3.51 -9.07 -19.06
CA ARG A 145 -3.70 -9.95 -20.22
C ARG A 145 -3.56 -9.13 -21.52
N ASN A 146 -2.57 -9.48 -22.34
CA ASN A 146 -2.29 -8.79 -23.62
C ASN A 146 -3.30 -9.18 -24.71
N ASN A 147 -3.65 -10.45 -24.79
CA ASN A 147 -4.57 -10.98 -25.81
C ASN A 147 -5.94 -11.30 -25.20
N ILE A 148 -7.00 -10.97 -25.93
CA ILE A 148 -8.39 -11.40 -25.72
C ILE A 148 -8.74 -12.29 -26.89
#